data_6eef93fc0f80a6fd2f5bdfe67a0eb455
#
_entry.id   6eef93fc0f80a6fd2f5bdfe67a0eb455
#
_cell.length_a   1.000
_cell.length_b   1.000
_cell.length_c   1.000
_cell.angle_alpha   90.00
_cell.angle_beta   90.00
_cell.angle_gamma   90.00
#
_symmetry.space_group_name_H-M   'P 1'
#
loop_
_entity.id
_entity.type
_entity.pdbx_description
1 polymer ?
#
loop_
_entity_poly.entity_id
_entity_poly.type
_entity_poly.pdbx_seq_one_letter_code
_entity_poly.pdbx_strand_id
1 'polypeptide(L)'
;MVCIKLNKLLFFIYLIFISCKTLNPGRGQVDFVKDPNFNIIPNNDIGLSSFNKKVVVFGIDLYAVKEVEDRKLLHAANVMAQYLDNDEDGFIDNQLVLDKMLENKAFLVMWKKEKNLNIKIPSERIGQDLGNDETNPSFVSNGNTGRFDATLEEVLHLINNAGHSYAYPGAFGKNQKSELSKAMDVARGGRFFKIPSVYPVDAWFSYYDSTCHYETCQTIEYLYWALTSILGAQENRLNEIGKEWKLNTADLVENTDNKIFKLLTNPIYNFPTILPDGSYKH
;
A
#
# COMPACT_ATOMS: atom_id res chain seq x y z
N MET A 1 71.28 -44.74 5.30
CA MET A 1 69.81 -44.87 5.55
C MET A 1 69.41 -43.82 6.58
N VAL A 2 68.98 -42.68 6.12
CA VAL A 2 68.64 -41.49 6.97
C VAL A 2 67.17 -41.38 7.00
N CYS A 3 66.58 -41.43 8.21
CA CYS A 3 65.17 -41.33 8.47
C CYS A 3 64.84 -39.87 8.73
N ILE A 4 64.10 -39.24 7.81
CA ILE A 4 63.63 -37.89 7.96
C ILE A 4 62.24 -37.91 8.68
N LYS A 5 62.19 -37.35 9.90
CA LYS A 5 60.96 -37.13 10.63
C LYS A 5 60.18 -35.95 10.03
N LEU A 6 58.96 -36.19 9.56
CA LEU A 6 58.04 -35.20 9.08
C LEU A 6 57.26 -34.63 10.27
N ASN A 7 57.49 -33.37 10.61
CA ASN A 7 56.73 -32.64 11.62
C ASN A 7 55.36 -32.24 11.02
N LYS A 8 54.28 -32.80 11.56
CA LYS A 8 52.91 -32.36 11.26
C LYS A 8 52.61 -31.08 12.03
N LEU A 9 52.59 -29.97 11.30
CA LEU A 9 52.08 -28.68 11.82
C LEU A 9 50.56 -28.71 11.73
N LEU A 10 49.86 -28.82 12.86
CA LEU A 10 48.40 -28.67 12.95
C LEU A 10 48.06 -27.18 12.87
N PHE A 11 47.52 -26.77 11.72
CA PHE A 11 46.83 -25.47 11.62
C PHE A 11 45.44 -25.62 12.22
N PHE A 12 45.22 -25.04 13.39
CA PHE A 12 43.88 -24.78 13.94
C PHE A 12 43.29 -23.58 13.22
N ILE A 13 42.41 -23.87 12.26
CA ILE A 13 41.55 -22.83 11.67
C ILE A 13 40.41 -22.56 12.67
N TYR A 14 40.52 -21.46 13.40
CA TYR A 14 39.38 -20.91 14.15
C TYR A 14 38.38 -20.32 13.16
N LEU A 15 37.35 -21.10 12.84
CA LEU A 15 36.17 -20.60 12.18
C LEU A 15 35.42 -19.72 13.22
N ILE A 16 35.64 -18.40 13.12
CA ILE A 16 34.81 -17.42 13.83
C ILE A 16 33.48 -17.41 13.08
N PHE A 17 32.49 -18.15 13.58
CA PHE A 17 31.11 -17.92 13.21
C PHE A 17 30.68 -16.55 13.73
N ILE A 18 30.79 -15.53 12.88
CA ILE A 18 30.06 -14.28 13.09
C ILE A 18 28.61 -14.64 12.85
N SER A 19 27.91 -14.96 13.95
CA SER A 19 26.45 -15.00 13.96
C SER A 19 26.00 -13.56 13.72
N CYS A 20 25.70 -13.19 12.48
CA CYS A 20 24.85 -12.07 12.20
C CYS A 20 23.48 -12.40 12.82
N LYS A 21 23.29 -12.02 14.08
CA LYS A 21 21.94 -11.79 14.59
C LYS A 21 21.40 -10.62 13.77
N THR A 22 20.57 -10.91 12.80
CA THR A 22 19.61 -9.95 12.32
C THR A 22 18.75 -9.57 13.53
N LEU A 23 19.14 -8.51 14.23
CA LEU A 23 18.25 -7.78 15.09
C LEU A 23 17.20 -7.20 14.13
N ASN A 24 16.04 -7.87 14.05
CA ASN A 24 14.84 -7.14 13.67
C ASN A 24 14.68 -6.06 14.74
N PRO A 25 15.00 -4.79 14.49
CA PRO A 25 14.65 -3.75 15.39
C PRO A 25 13.13 -3.72 15.37
N GLY A 26 12.50 -4.09 16.49
CA GLY A 26 11.06 -4.00 16.61
C GLY A 26 10.64 -2.63 16.09
N ARG A 27 9.66 -2.58 15.19
CA ARG A 27 9.11 -1.32 14.67
C ARG A 27 8.75 -0.47 15.88
N GLY A 28 9.56 0.55 16.16
CA GLY A 28 9.38 1.45 17.30
C GLY A 28 8.50 2.62 16.88
N GLN A 29 7.86 3.24 17.84
CA GLN A 29 7.08 4.45 17.60
C GLN A 29 7.98 5.52 16.98
N VAL A 30 7.63 5.99 15.77
CA VAL A 30 8.35 7.08 15.08
C VAL A 30 7.98 8.40 15.76
N ASP A 31 8.99 9.23 16.06
CA ASP A 31 8.75 10.61 16.48
C ASP A 31 8.36 11.44 15.24
N PHE A 32 7.07 11.60 15.01
CA PHE A 32 6.52 12.33 13.87
C PHE A 32 6.82 13.83 13.88
N VAL A 33 7.50 14.35 14.90
CA VAL A 33 8.00 15.74 14.91
C VAL A 33 9.35 15.79 14.19
N LYS A 34 10.10 14.67 14.18
CA LYS A 34 11.42 14.54 13.57
C LYS A 34 11.54 13.20 12.90
N ASP A 35 10.95 13.09 11.70
CA ASP A 35 11.05 11.86 10.91
C ASP A 35 12.49 11.68 10.40
N PRO A 36 13.10 10.50 10.54
CA PRO A 36 14.47 10.25 10.09
C PRO A 36 14.60 10.24 8.57
N ASN A 37 13.55 9.88 7.83
CA ASN A 37 13.60 9.63 6.39
C ASN A 37 12.99 10.78 5.57
N PHE A 38 11.98 11.47 6.10
CA PHE A 38 11.19 12.43 5.34
C PHE A 38 11.18 13.82 5.98
N ASN A 39 11.34 14.84 5.14
CA ASN A 39 11.25 16.25 5.55
C ASN A 39 10.03 16.91 4.91
N ILE A 40 9.29 17.66 5.72
CA ILE A 40 8.23 18.52 5.22
C ILE A 40 8.87 19.80 4.67
N ILE A 41 8.59 20.09 3.42
CA ILE A 41 9.09 21.29 2.73
C ILE A 41 7.93 22.19 2.27
N PRO A 42 8.16 23.52 2.12
CA PRO A 42 7.17 24.40 1.51
C PRO A 42 6.86 23.96 0.08
N ASN A 43 5.58 24.02 -0.30
CA ASN A 43 5.17 23.78 -1.68
C ASN A 43 5.22 25.07 -2.50
N ASN A 44 5.89 25.01 -3.66
CA ASN A 44 5.96 26.11 -4.63
C ASN A 44 5.57 25.63 -6.04
N ASP A 45 4.92 24.48 -6.18
CA ASP A 45 4.62 23.87 -7.47
C ASP A 45 3.46 24.60 -8.16
N ILE A 46 3.64 24.89 -9.44
CA ILE A 46 2.63 25.60 -10.25
C ILE A 46 1.39 24.72 -10.40
N GLY A 47 0.21 25.32 -10.20
CA GLY A 47 -1.08 24.64 -10.30
C GLY A 47 -1.54 23.92 -9.02
N LEU A 48 -0.67 23.84 -7.99
CA LEU A 48 -0.96 23.23 -6.70
C LEU A 48 -0.82 24.21 -5.52
N SER A 49 -1.00 25.51 -5.78
CA SER A 49 -0.82 26.60 -4.79
C SER A 49 -1.79 26.55 -3.61
N SER A 50 -2.87 25.77 -3.70
CA SER A 50 -3.78 25.51 -2.58
C SER A 50 -3.14 24.72 -1.45
N PHE A 51 -2.06 23.99 -1.74
CA PHE A 51 -1.29 23.22 -0.76
C PHE A 51 -0.07 24.02 -0.33
N ASN A 52 0.17 24.10 0.98
CA ASN A 52 1.22 24.94 1.54
C ASN A 52 2.53 24.19 1.77
N LYS A 53 2.47 22.88 1.88
CA LYS A 53 3.59 22.00 2.22
C LYS A 53 3.49 20.68 1.48
N LYS A 54 4.63 20.01 1.37
CA LYS A 54 4.69 18.65 0.80
C LYS A 54 5.81 17.83 1.41
N VAL A 55 5.73 16.52 1.20
CA VAL A 55 6.79 15.54 1.41
C VAL A 55 7.02 14.83 0.09
N VAL A 56 8.25 14.40 -0.18
CA VAL A 56 8.59 13.62 -1.37
C VAL A 56 9.01 12.22 -0.94
N VAL A 57 8.37 11.20 -1.49
CA VAL A 57 8.63 9.78 -1.24
C VAL A 57 9.03 9.12 -2.54
N PHE A 58 10.26 8.71 -2.70
CA PHE A 58 10.80 8.11 -3.93
C PHE A 58 10.45 8.88 -5.23
N GLY A 59 10.36 10.21 -5.13
CA GLY A 59 9.98 11.07 -6.25
C GLY A 59 8.47 11.32 -6.39
N ILE A 60 7.63 10.72 -5.57
CA ILE A 60 6.18 10.98 -5.52
C ILE A 60 5.90 12.09 -4.50
N ASP A 61 5.14 13.11 -4.93
CA ASP A 61 4.77 14.23 -4.09
C ASP A 61 3.51 13.93 -3.25
N LEU A 62 3.58 14.17 -1.95
CA LEU A 62 2.44 14.19 -1.04
C LEU A 62 2.21 15.63 -0.60
N TYR A 63 1.19 16.27 -1.13
CA TYR A 63 0.85 17.66 -0.83
C TYR A 63 -0.10 17.76 0.34
N ALA A 64 -0.01 18.82 1.14
CA ALA A 64 -0.94 19.06 2.23
C ALA A 64 -1.28 20.55 2.37
N VAL A 65 -2.53 20.85 2.72
CA VAL A 65 -2.91 22.17 3.19
C VAL A 65 -2.32 22.42 4.59
N LYS A 66 -2.21 23.68 5.00
CA LYS A 66 -1.56 24.02 6.29
C LYS A 66 -2.22 23.41 7.52
N GLU A 67 -3.53 23.14 7.43
CA GLU A 67 -4.35 22.58 8.50
C GLU A 67 -4.15 21.09 8.75
N VAL A 68 -3.48 20.39 7.83
CA VAL A 68 -3.10 18.98 8.03
C VAL A 68 -1.99 18.92 9.07
N GLU A 69 -2.12 18.02 10.03
CA GLU A 69 -1.12 17.79 11.06
C GLU A 69 0.16 17.18 10.44
N ASP A 70 1.32 17.76 10.76
CA ASP A 70 2.61 17.30 10.22
C ASP A 70 2.86 15.81 10.47
N ARG A 71 2.52 15.31 11.66
CA ARG A 71 2.63 13.89 11.99
C ARG A 71 1.81 12.98 11.08
N LYS A 72 0.65 13.46 10.58
CA LYS A 72 -0.21 12.67 9.69
C LYS A 72 0.27 12.69 8.25
N LEU A 73 0.84 13.81 7.81
CA LEU A 73 1.52 13.89 6.52
C LEU A 73 2.76 12.98 6.48
N LEU A 74 3.57 13.00 7.54
CA LEU A 74 4.73 12.11 7.67
C LEU A 74 4.31 10.64 7.79
N HIS A 75 3.21 10.36 8.50
CA HIS A 75 2.64 9.01 8.54
C HIS A 75 2.25 8.51 7.14
N ALA A 76 1.56 9.33 6.35
CA ALA A 76 1.22 8.96 4.97
C ALA A 76 2.48 8.73 4.11
N ALA A 77 3.52 9.52 4.31
CA ALA A 77 4.81 9.33 3.64
C ALA A 77 5.45 7.97 4.01
N ASN A 78 5.48 7.65 5.30
CA ASN A 78 6.04 6.39 5.79
C ASN A 78 5.22 5.17 5.31
N VAL A 79 3.88 5.25 5.32
CA VAL A 79 3.00 4.20 4.77
C VAL A 79 3.26 4.00 3.27
N MET A 80 3.43 5.09 2.51
CA MET A 80 3.77 4.98 1.08
C MET A 80 5.12 4.32 0.87
N ALA A 81 6.12 4.67 1.66
CA ALA A 81 7.44 4.05 1.60
C ALA A 81 7.36 2.56 1.90
N GLN A 82 6.65 2.17 2.95
CA GLN A 82 6.45 0.76 3.33
C GLN A 82 5.66 -0.06 2.31
N TYR A 83 4.80 0.56 1.51
CA TYR A 83 4.15 -0.12 0.38
C TYR A 83 5.08 -0.34 -0.81
N LEU A 84 6.09 0.52 -1.00
CA LEU A 84 7.00 0.49 -2.15
C LEU A 84 8.33 -0.21 -1.84
N ASP A 85 8.72 -0.26 -0.57
CA ASP A 85 9.89 -0.92 0.02
C ASP A 85 9.42 -1.57 1.32
N ASN A 86 8.86 -2.78 1.21
CA ASN A 86 8.13 -3.41 2.31
C ASN A 86 9.03 -4.13 3.32
N ASP A 87 10.23 -4.54 2.90
CA ASP A 87 11.25 -5.11 3.80
C ASP A 87 12.19 -4.05 4.39
N GLU A 88 12.00 -2.78 4.00
CA GLU A 88 12.71 -1.61 4.52
C GLU A 88 14.24 -1.72 4.33
N ASP A 89 14.68 -2.30 3.19
CA ASP A 89 16.10 -2.44 2.86
C ASP A 89 16.67 -1.25 2.07
N GLY A 90 15.81 -0.28 1.73
CA GLY A 90 16.14 0.94 0.99
C GLY A 90 16.09 0.80 -0.53
N PHE A 91 15.68 -0.35 -1.02
CA PHE A 91 15.47 -0.59 -2.44
C PHE A 91 13.98 -0.81 -2.72
N ILE A 92 13.52 -0.27 -3.83
CA ILE A 92 12.13 -0.43 -4.25
C ILE A 92 11.88 -1.89 -4.64
N ASP A 93 10.89 -2.54 -4.01
CA ASP A 93 10.53 -3.93 -4.28
C ASP A 93 10.09 -4.18 -5.72
N ASN A 94 9.43 -3.20 -6.33
CA ASN A 94 8.96 -3.27 -7.71
C ASN A 94 9.24 -1.97 -8.46
N GLN A 95 10.45 -1.86 -9.02
CA GLN A 95 10.89 -0.66 -9.73
C GLN A 95 9.97 -0.30 -10.91
N LEU A 96 9.40 -1.29 -11.62
CA LEU A 96 8.48 -1.01 -12.73
C LEU A 96 7.21 -0.30 -12.27
N VAL A 97 6.70 -0.63 -11.07
CA VAL A 97 5.53 0.04 -10.48
C VAL A 97 5.87 1.49 -10.18
N LEU A 98 7.00 1.75 -9.50
CA LEU A 98 7.44 3.12 -9.21
C LEU A 98 7.68 3.92 -10.50
N ASP A 99 8.34 3.35 -11.50
CA ASP A 99 8.58 4.01 -12.79
C ASP A 99 7.26 4.45 -13.45
N LYS A 100 6.23 3.60 -13.40
CA LYS A 100 4.89 3.95 -13.93
C LYS A 100 4.20 5.03 -13.10
N MET A 101 4.33 5.02 -11.78
CA MET A 101 3.83 6.11 -10.94
C MET A 101 4.50 7.44 -11.31
N LEU A 102 5.81 7.47 -11.53
CA LEU A 102 6.55 8.66 -11.93
C LEU A 102 6.16 9.13 -13.35
N GLU A 103 6.06 8.22 -14.32
CA GLU A 103 5.58 8.53 -15.68
C GLU A 103 4.18 9.13 -15.67
N ASN A 104 3.28 8.62 -14.84
CA ASN A 104 1.91 9.09 -14.66
C ASN A 104 1.83 10.32 -13.73
N LYS A 105 2.98 10.85 -13.29
CA LYS A 105 3.07 12.01 -12.38
C LYS A 105 2.16 11.86 -11.17
N ALA A 106 2.18 10.67 -10.56
CA ALA A 106 1.36 10.33 -9.41
C ALA A 106 1.57 11.30 -8.25
N PHE A 107 0.53 11.60 -7.50
CA PHE A 107 0.62 12.45 -6.32
C PHE A 107 -0.54 12.18 -5.35
N LEU A 108 -0.29 12.40 -4.06
CA LEU A 108 -1.31 12.39 -3.02
C LEU A 108 -1.60 13.82 -2.57
N VAL A 109 -2.85 14.15 -2.25
CA VAL A 109 -3.22 15.42 -1.65
C VAL A 109 -3.90 15.20 -0.30
N MET A 110 -3.53 15.99 0.70
CA MET A 110 -4.13 15.91 2.02
C MET A 110 -4.87 17.19 2.39
N TRP A 111 -6.10 17.02 2.89
CA TRP A 111 -7.01 18.07 3.34
C TRP A 111 -7.30 17.94 4.83
N LYS A 112 -7.79 19.04 5.43
CA LYS A 112 -8.21 18.97 6.84
C LYS A 112 -9.35 17.97 7.07
N LYS A 113 -10.29 17.92 6.13
CA LYS A 113 -11.42 16.98 6.13
C LYS A 113 -11.65 16.50 4.71
N GLU A 114 -11.82 15.21 4.56
CA GLU A 114 -12.13 14.56 3.29
C GLU A 114 -13.28 15.27 2.56
N LYS A 115 -14.39 15.53 3.23
CA LYS A 115 -15.57 16.25 2.67
C LYS A 115 -15.31 17.66 2.15
N ASN A 116 -14.15 18.26 2.43
CA ASN A 116 -13.79 19.61 1.99
C ASN A 116 -12.90 19.60 0.75
N LEU A 117 -12.64 18.42 0.20
CA LEU A 117 -11.88 18.27 -1.02
C LEU A 117 -12.56 19.03 -2.17
N ASN A 118 -11.84 19.97 -2.76
CA ASN A 118 -12.32 20.78 -3.90
C ASN A 118 -11.16 21.14 -4.80
N ILE A 119 -10.54 20.13 -5.40
CA ILE A 119 -9.45 20.33 -6.35
C ILE A 119 -9.78 19.67 -7.69
N LYS A 120 -9.39 20.32 -8.77
CA LYS A 120 -9.30 19.67 -10.07
C LYS A 120 -7.92 19.05 -10.20
N ILE A 121 -7.87 17.74 -10.24
CA ILE A 121 -6.65 17.02 -10.59
C ILE A 121 -6.29 17.38 -12.03
N PRO A 122 -5.05 17.85 -12.31
CA PRO A 122 -4.62 18.08 -13.67
C PRO A 122 -4.78 16.83 -14.54
N SER A 123 -5.33 16.97 -15.74
CA SER A 123 -5.70 15.84 -16.62
C SER A 123 -4.54 14.93 -17.01
N GLU A 124 -3.31 15.45 -16.93
CA GLU A 124 -2.08 14.71 -17.23
C GLU A 124 -1.44 14.04 -16.00
N ARG A 125 -2.09 14.09 -14.85
CA ARG A 125 -1.59 13.52 -13.59
C ARG A 125 -2.61 12.56 -13.01
N ILE A 126 -2.13 11.56 -12.27
CA ILE A 126 -2.98 10.66 -11.49
C ILE A 126 -2.81 11.02 -10.01
N GLY A 127 -3.88 11.46 -9.39
CA GLY A 127 -3.90 11.85 -7.99
C GLY A 127 -4.86 11.02 -7.15
N GLN A 128 -4.60 11.01 -5.85
CA GLN A 128 -5.47 10.47 -4.82
C GLN A 128 -5.55 11.47 -3.68
N ASP A 129 -6.66 11.48 -2.96
CA ASP A 129 -6.86 12.34 -1.80
C ASP A 129 -6.92 11.55 -0.51
N LEU A 130 -6.63 12.24 0.60
CA LEU A 130 -6.66 11.69 1.95
C LEU A 130 -7.01 12.80 2.94
N GLY A 131 -8.00 12.56 3.80
CA GLY A 131 -8.39 13.50 4.85
C GLY A 131 -7.51 13.37 6.10
N ASN A 132 -7.14 14.50 6.69
CA ASN A 132 -6.52 14.48 8.02
C ASN A 132 -7.44 13.86 9.09
N ASP A 133 -8.74 14.00 8.93
CA ASP A 133 -9.72 13.46 9.88
C ASP A 133 -9.92 11.95 9.76
N GLU A 134 -9.54 11.31 8.67
CA GLU A 134 -9.60 9.86 8.47
C GLU A 134 -8.24 9.17 8.63
N THR A 135 -7.13 9.91 8.65
CA THR A 135 -5.80 9.39 8.98
C THR A 135 -5.71 9.04 10.46
N ASN A 136 -5.31 7.81 10.79
CA ASN A 136 -5.18 7.31 12.16
C ASN A 136 -3.86 6.53 12.38
N PRO A 137 -2.75 7.22 12.68
CA PRO A 137 -1.43 6.60 12.84
C PRO A 137 -1.34 5.51 13.92
N SER A 138 -2.34 5.42 14.80
CA SER A 138 -2.34 4.43 15.88
C SER A 138 -3.06 3.13 15.55
N PHE A 139 -3.68 3.01 14.37
CA PHE A 139 -4.51 1.85 14.04
C PHE A 139 -3.73 0.53 14.10
N VAL A 140 -2.60 0.45 13.38
CA VAL A 140 -1.80 -0.79 13.32
C VAL A 140 -1.12 -1.07 14.67
N SER A 141 -0.55 -0.04 15.31
CA SER A 141 0.08 -0.19 16.63
C SER A 141 -0.89 -0.60 17.74
N ASN A 142 -2.19 -0.34 17.57
CA ASN A 142 -3.26 -0.80 18.46
C ASN A 142 -3.80 -2.21 18.09
N GLY A 143 -3.08 -2.98 17.28
CA GLY A 143 -3.47 -4.32 16.88
C GLY A 143 -4.65 -4.36 15.90
N ASN A 144 -4.69 -3.43 14.96
CA ASN A 144 -5.72 -3.30 13.92
C ASN A 144 -7.14 -3.17 14.50
N THR A 145 -7.26 -2.37 15.56
CA THR A 145 -8.53 -2.13 16.26
C THR A 145 -8.84 -0.64 16.38
N GLY A 146 -10.12 -0.33 16.62
CA GLY A 146 -10.60 1.04 16.69
C GLY A 146 -10.89 1.65 15.32
N ARG A 147 -10.79 2.98 15.21
CA ARG A 147 -11.05 3.66 13.94
C ARG A 147 -9.97 3.30 12.92
N PHE A 148 -10.40 2.89 11.74
CA PHE A 148 -9.51 2.53 10.63
C PHE A 148 -8.59 3.69 10.23
N ASP A 149 -7.45 3.36 9.68
CA ASP A 149 -6.53 4.32 9.08
C ASP A 149 -6.72 4.33 7.56
N ALA A 150 -7.45 5.30 7.04
CA ALA A 150 -7.67 5.44 5.61
C ALA A 150 -6.36 5.66 4.81
N THR A 151 -5.24 5.97 5.48
CA THR A 151 -3.94 6.05 4.80
C THR A 151 -3.57 4.73 4.13
N LEU A 152 -3.93 3.58 4.74
CA LEU A 152 -3.68 2.25 4.18
C LEU A 152 -4.46 2.01 2.88
N GLU A 153 -5.60 2.66 2.74
CA GLU A 153 -6.48 2.59 1.58
C GLU A 153 -6.01 3.54 0.48
N GLU A 154 -5.95 4.84 0.78
CA GLU A 154 -5.75 5.87 -0.22
C GLU A 154 -4.35 5.86 -0.84
N VAL A 155 -3.34 5.51 -0.05
CA VAL A 155 -1.99 5.30 -0.59
C VAL A 155 -1.95 4.09 -1.52
N LEU A 156 -2.58 2.98 -1.14
CA LEU A 156 -2.66 1.78 -1.98
C LEU A 156 -3.47 2.04 -3.26
N HIS A 157 -4.56 2.82 -3.17
CA HIS A 157 -5.32 3.25 -4.34
C HIS A 157 -4.42 3.99 -5.35
N LEU A 158 -3.60 4.93 -4.87
CA LEU A 158 -2.67 5.66 -5.74
C LEU A 158 -1.66 4.73 -6.41
N ILE A 159 -1.02 3.83 -5.63
CA ILE A 159 -0.02 2.89 -6.13
C ILE A 159 -0.63 1.95 -7.18
N ASN A 160 -1.83 1.46 -6.94
CA ASN A 160 -2.52 0.60 -7.89
C ASN A 160 -2.93 1.35 -9.15
N ASN A 161 -3.56 2.52 -8.97
CA ASN A 161 -4.12 3.31 -10.06
C ASN A 161 -3.04 3.85 -10.98
N ALA A 162 -1.94 4.37 -10.42
CA ALA A 162 -0.86 5.01 -11.19
C ALA A 162 0.30 4.06 -11.51
N GLY A 163 0.48 2.99 -10.72
CA GLY A 163 1.58 2.05 -10.82
C GLY A 163 1.18 0.69 -11.42
N HIS A 164 0.61 -0.22 -10.61
CA HIS A 164 0.34 -1.60 -11.01
C HIS A 164 -0.52 -1.72 -12.27
N SER A 165 -1.57 -0.89 -12.42
CA SER A 165 -2.47 -0.95 -13.57
C SER A 165 -1.78 -0.64 -14.91
N TYR A 166 -0.68 0.11 -14.88
CA TYR A 166 0.15 0.46 -16.03
C TYR A 166 1.37 -0.44 -16.18
N ALA A 167 1.96 -0.88 -15.07
CA ALA A 167 3.10 -1.79 -15.08
C ALA A 167 2.71 -3.19 -15.60
N TYR A 168 1.52 -3.67 -15.20
CA TYR A 168 1.03 -5.00 -15.50
C TYR A 168 -0.43 -4.97 -16.01
N PRO A 169 -0.71 -4.36 -17.19
CA PRO A 169 -2.08 -4.14 -17.63
C PRO A 169 -2.90 -5.42 -17.87
N GLY A 170 -2.24 -6.54 -18.17
CA GLY A 170 -2.89 -7.84 -18.28
C GLY A 170 -3.35 -8.40 -16.93
N ALA A 171 -2.60 -8.15 -15.88
CA ALA A 171 -2.90 -8.59 -14.52
C ALA A 171 -3.81 -7.59 -13.78
N PHE A 172 -3.40 -6.31 -13.72
CA PHE A 172 -4.01 -5.27 -12.86
C PHE A 172 -4.65 -4.11 -13.63
N GLY A 173 -4.72 -4.19 -14.96
CA GLY A 173 -5.40 -3.15 -15.74
C GLY A 173 -6.86 -3.02 -15.37
N LYS A 174 -7.39 -1.79 -15.39
CA LYS A 174 -8.79 -1.48 -15.05
C LYS A 174 -9.82 -1.94 -16.09
N ASN A 175 -9.35 -2.41 -17.24
CA ASN A 175 -10.23 -2.92 -18.28
C ASN A 175 -10.76 -4.33 -17.96
N GLN A 176 -11.91 -4.67 -18.52
CA GLN A 176 -12.61 -5.94 -18.31
C GLN A 176 -11.83 -7.22 -18.72
N LYS A 177 -10.63 -7.10 -19.29
CA LYS A 177 -9.84 -8.24 -19.77
C LYS A 177 -8.73 -8.63 -18.79
N SER A 178 -8.40 -7.78 -17.81
CA SER A 178 -7.38 -8.08 -16.81
C SER A 178 -7.78 -9.24 -15.91
N GLU A 179 -6.79 -9.89 -15.29
CA GLU A 179 -7.04 -10.96 -14.32
C GLU A 179 -7.76 -10.41 -13.06
N LEU A 180 -7.39 -9.20 -12.62
CA LEU A 180 -8.04 -8.50 -11.52
C LEU A 180 -9.54 -8.27 -11.79
N SER A 181 -9.89 -7.74 -12.98
CA SER A 181 -11.29 -7.51 -13.35
C SER A 181 -12.10 -8.81 -13.45
N LYS A 182 -11.49 -9.88 -13.95
CA LYS A 182 -12.15 -11.21 -14.01
C LYS A 182 -12.37 -11.81 -12.62
N ALA A 183 -11.43 -11.61 -11.68
CA ALA A 183 -11.59 -12.01 -10.29
C ALA A 183 -12.71 -11.19 -9.62
N MET A 184 -12.72 -9.87 -9.80
CA MET A 184 -13.78 -8.98 -9.32
C MET A 184 -15.17 -9.37 -9.84
N ASP A 185 -15.30 -9.74 -11.12
CA ASP A 185 -16.57 -10.19 -11.68
C ASP A 185 -17.11 -11.43 -10.93
N VAL A 186 -16.24 -12.36 -10.56
CA VAL A 186 -16.60 -13.52 -9.76
C VAL A 186 -17.01 -13.10 -8.35
N ALA A 187 -16.22 -12.24 -7.71
CA ALA A 187 -16.47 -11.75 -6.35
C ALA A 187 -17.84 -11.05 -6.22
N ARG A 188 -18.26 -10.37 -7.27
CA ARG A 188 -19.54 -9.65 -7.35
C ARG A 188 -20.73 -10.53 -7.77
N GLY A 189 -20.48 -11.79 -8.13
CA GLY A 189 -21.50 -12.70 -8.69
C GLY A 189 -21.90 -12.35 -10.13
N GLY A 190 -21.09 -11.54 -10.84
CA GLY A 190 -21.32 -11.15 -12.23
C GLY A 190 -20.60 -9.89 -12.66
N ARG A 191 -20.63 -9.63 -13.97
CA ARG A 191 -20.06 -8.41 -14.54
C ARG A 191 -21.10 -7.30 -14.56
N PHE A 192 -20.91 -6.29 -13.75
CA PHE A 192 -21.80 -5.14 -13.63
C PHE A 192 -21.07 -3.84 -14.00
N PHE A 193 -21.28 -3.34 -15.22
CA PHE A 193 -20.76 -2.02 -15.64
C PHE A 193 -21.48 -0.86 -14.95
N LYS A 194 -22.75 -1.09 -14.58
CA LYS A 194 -23.51 -0.21 -13.71
C LYS A 194 -23.75 -0.94 -12.40
N ILE A 195 -23.73 -0.19 -11.30
CA ILE A 195 -24.03 -0.75 -9.99
C ILE A 195 -25.45 -1.32 -10.00
N PRO A 196 -25.62 -2.60 -9.68
CA PRO A 196 -26.95 -3.18 -9.58
C PRO A 196 -27.66 -2.67 -8.33
N SER A 197 -28.99 -2.63 -8.34
CA SER A 197 -29.78 -2.25 -7.15
C SER A 197 -29.57 -3.23 -5.99
N VAL A 198 -29.28 -4.50 -6.30
CA VAL A 198 -28.98 -5.56 -5.35
C VAL A 198 -27.96 -6.49 -5.99
N TYR A 199 -26.86 -6.77 -5.29
CA TYR A 199 -25.90 -7.78 -5.68
C TYR A 199 -26.44 -9.20 -5.40
N PRO A 200 -25.96 -10.23 -6.12
CA PRO A 200 -26.25 -11.62 -5.80
C PRO A 200 -25.96 -11.94 -4.32
N VAL A 201 -26.75 -12.80 -3.71
CA VAL A 201 -26.66 -13.12 -2.26
C VAL A 201 -25.33 -13.77 -1.89
N ASP A 202 -24.72 -14.49 -2.83
CA ASP A 202 -23.43 -15.15 -2.71
C ASP A 202 -22.23 -14.26 -3.07
N ALA A 203 -22.47 -13.03 -3.53
CA ALA A 203 -21.38 -12.06 -3.73
C ALA A 203 -20.68 -11.76 -2.39
N TRP A 204 -19.35 -11.71 -2.43
CA TRP A 204 -18.53 -11.32 -1.29
C TRP A 204 -17.87 -9.94 -1.45
N PHE A 205 -17.96 -9.34 -2.63
CA PHE A 205 -17.65 -7.95 -2.89
C PHE A 205 -18.87 -7.24 -3.47
N SER A 206 -19.27 -6.14 -2.89
CA SER A 206 -20.33 -5.25 -3.37
C SER A 206 -19.89 -3.81 -3.21
N TYR A 207 -20.19 -2.98 -4.17
CA TYR A 207 -19.78 -1.58 -4.14
C TYR A 207 -20.94 -0.71 -4.62
N TYR A 208 -21.33 0.28 -3.82
CA TYR A 208 -22.56 1.03 -4.05
C TYR A 208 -22.34 2.51 -4.38
N ASP A 209 -21.09 3.00 -4.40
CA ASP A 209 -20.82 4.37 -4.84
C ASP A 209 -21.00 4.50 -6.35
N SER A 210 -22.04 5.24 -6.74
CA SER A 210 -22.39 5.46 -8.15
C SER A 210 -21.40 6.33 -8.91
N THR A 211 -20.47 7.00 -8.24
CA THR A 211 -19.42 7.80 -8.87
C THR A 211 -18.24 6.96 -9.32
N CYS A 212 -18.11 5.75 -8.76
CA CYS A 212 -17.07 4.79 -9.07
C CYS A 212 -17.53 3.82 -10.16
N HIS A 213 -16.94 3.92 -11.34
CA HIS A 213 -17.29 3.08 -12.49
C HIS A 213 -16.41 1.84 -12.58
N TYR A 214 -16.90 0.80 -13.28
CA TYR A 214 -16.23 -0.49 -13.45
C TYR A 214 -14.76 -0.35 -13.90
N GLU A 215 -14.49 0.44 -14.94
CA GLU A 215 -13.16 0.58 -15.55
C GLU A 215 -12.33 1.74 -14.95
N THR A 216 -12.77 2.31 -13.84
CA THR A 216 -12.03 3.41 -13.18
C THR A 216 -11.53 3.02 -11.81
N CYS A 217 -12.42 2.83 -10.84
CA CYS A 217 -12.05 2.63 -9.44
C CYS A 217 -12.50 1.29 -8.85
N GLN A 218 -13.54 0.62 -9.38
CA GLN A 218 -14.05 -0.60 -8.73
C GLN A 218 -13.03 -1.75 -8.63
N THR A 219 -12.12 -1.88 -9.60
CA THR A 219 -11.02 -2.85 -9.52
C THR A 219 -9.97 -2.46 -8.49
N ILE A 220 -9.80 -1.15 -8.26
CA ILE A 220 -8.86 -0.61 -7.27
C ILE A 220 -9.40 -0.88 -5.87
N GLU A 221 -10.70 -0.63 -5.65
CA GLU A 221 -11.40 -0.95 -4.40
C GLU A 221 -11.34 -2.45 -4.08
N TYR A 222 -11.63 -3.30 -5.07
CA TYR A 222 -11.57 -4.74 -4.89
C TYR A 222 -10.16 -5.24 -4.51
N LEU A 223 -9.13 -4.69 -5.15
CA LEU A 223 -7.75 -5.02 -4.81
C LEU A 223 -7.41 -4.56 -3.40
N TYR A 224 -7.80 -3.33 -3.02
CA TYR A 224 -7.60 -2.81 -1.68
C TYR A 224 -8.20 -3.73 -0.61
N TRP A 225 -9.47 -4.11 -0.74
CA TRP A 225 -10.12 -5.02 0.19
C TRP A 225 -9.37 -6.34 0.33
N ALA A 226 -9.01 -6.95 -0.80
CA ALA A 226 -8.34 -8.24 -0.81
C ALA A 226 -6.92 -8.16 -0.19
N LEU A 227 -6.09 -7.20 -0.62
CA LEU A 227 -4.72 -7.08 -0.13
C LEU A 227 -4.67 -6.73 1.36
N THR A 228 -5.47 -5.75 1.79
CA THR A 228 -5.48 -5.36 3.21
C THR A 228 -6.07 -6.45 4.12
N SER A 229 -6.95 -7.31 3.61
CA SER A 229 -7.39 -8.52 4.34
C SER A 229 -6.27 -9.56 4.43
N ILE A 230 -5.52 -9.79 3.35
CA ILE A 230 -4.35 -10.69 3.35
C ILE A 230 -3.30 -10.19 4.35
N LEU A 231 -3.09 -8.88 4.44
CA LEU A 231 -2.15 -8.25 5.37
C LEU A 231 -2.68 -8.12 6.82
N GLY A 232 -3.94 -8.50 7.08
CA GLY A 232 -4.55 -8.52 8.41
C GLY A 232 -5.18 -7.20 8.87
N ALA A 233 -5.19 -6.14 8.04
CA ALA A 233 -5.80 -4.86 8.42
C ALA A 233 -7.31 -4.94 8.65
N GLN A 234 -8.00 -5.89 8.02
CA GLN A 234 -9.46 -6.01 8.07
C GLN A 234 -9.95 -7.01 9.11
N GLU A 235 -9.06 -7.73 9.80
CA GLU A 235 -9.38 -8.88 10.64
C GLU A 235 -10.47 -8.59 11.68
N ASN A 236 -10.43 -7.41 12.30
CA ASN A 236 -11.37 -7.02 13.36
C ASN A 236 -12.55 -6.17 12.86
N ARG A 237 -12.73 -5.98 11.53
CA ARG A 237 -13.65 -5.01 10.96
C ARG A 237 -14.91 -5.59 10.30
N LEU A 238 -15.14 -6.90 10.34
CA LEU A 238 -16.24 -7.54 9.61
C LEU A 238 -17.62 -6.89 9.88
N ASN A 239 -17.89 -6.45 11.12
CA ASN A 239 -19.14 -5.79 11.46
C ASN A 239 -19.31 -4.42 10.77
N GLU A 240 -18.22 -3.75 10.45
CA GLU A 240 -18.19 -2.45 9.77
C GLU A 240 -18.28 -2.63 8.26
N ILE A 241 -17.44 -3.51 7.69
CA ILE A 241 -17.22 -3.63 6.26
C ILE A 241 -18.05 -4.73 5.57
N GLY A 242 -18.69 -5.62 6.33
CA GLY A 242 -19.34 -6.83 5.80
C GLY A 242 -20.47 -6.60 4.79
N LYS A 243 -20.93 -5.35 4.63
CA LYS A 243 -21.89 -4.98 3.58
C LYS A 243 -21.22 -4.85 2.21
N GLU A 244 -19.93 -4.53 2.18
CA GLU A 244 -19.14 -4.35 0.96
C GLU A 244 -18.17 -5.49 0.73
N TRP A 245 -17.50 -5.94 1.80
CA TRP A 245 -16.49 -6.98 1.74
C TRP A 245 -16.68 -8.00 2.86
N LYS A 246 -16.80 -9.28 2.49
CA LYS A 246 -17.07 -10.37 3.44
C LYS A 246 -15.84 -11.18 3.86
N LEU A 247 -14.70 -11.00 3.17
CA LEU A 247 -13.50 -11.82 3.34
C LEU A 247 -12.43 -11.07 4.14
N ASN A 248 -12.70 -10.76 5.40
CA ASN A 248 -11.89 -9.87 6.23
C ASN A 248 -10.58 -10.48 6.77
N THR A 249 -10.24 -11.73 6.41
CA THR A 249 -8.98 -12.39 6.82
C THR A 249 -8.28 -13.03 5.62
N ALA A 250 -6.97 -13.26 5.74
CA ALA A 250 -6.17 -13.95 4.73
C ALA A 250 -6.76 -15.32 4.36
N ASP A 251 -7.11 -16.13 5.38
CA ASP A 251 -7.68 -17.46 5.19
C ASP A 251 -9.00 -17.41 4.42
N LEU A 252 -9.86 -16.44 4.68
CA LEU A 252 -11.12 -16.28 3.95
C LEU A 252 -10.86 -15.88 2.49
N VAL A 253 -9.91 -14.99 2.23
CA VAL A 253 -9.53 -14.62 0.86
C VAL A 253 -8.95 -15.84 0.14
N GLU A 254 -8.01 -16.57 0.73
CA GLU A 254 -7.39 -17.75 0.12
C GLU A 254 -8.43 -18.84 -0.23
N ASN A 255 -9.31 -19.15 0.70
CA ASN A 255 -10.26 -20.26 0.54
C ASN A 255 -11.47 -19.89 -0.33
N THR A 256 -11.90 -18.62 -0.38
CA THR A 256 -13.10 -18.19 -1.10
C THR A 256 -12.76 -17.53 -2.44
N ASP A 257 -11.77 -16.63 -2.45
CA ASP A 257 -11.33 -15.89 -3.62
C ASP A 257 -9.88 -16.23 -4.01
N ASN A 258 -9.66 -17.51 -4.26
CA ASN A 258 -8.33 -18.04 -4.58
C ASN A 258 -7.68 -17.38 -5.82
N LYS A 259 -8.50 -16.76 -6.71
CA LYS A 259 -7.98 -16.06 -7.88
C LYS A 259 -7.23 -14.79 -7.47
N ILE A 260 -7.87 -13.95 -6.66
CA ILE A 260 -7.21 -12.72 -6.20
C ILE A 260 -6.07 -13.04 -5.24
N PHE A 261 -6.23 -14.03 -4.35
CA PHE A 261 -5.17 -14.46 -3.44
C PHE A 261 -3.90 -14.83 -4.22
N LYS A 262 -4.01 -15.73 -5.22
CA LYS A 262 -2.87 -16.11 -6.07
C LYS A 262 -2.28 -14.96 -6.87
N LEU A 263 -3.09 -14.00 -7.28
CA LEU A 263 -2.63 -12.83 -8.02
C LEU A 263 -1.81 -11.91 -7.12
N LEU A 264 -2.28 -11.64 -5.90
CA LEU A 264 -1.63 -10.72 -4.95
C LEU A 264 -0.44 -11.35 -4.22
N THR A 265 -0.40 -12.68 -4.09
CA THR A 265 0.74 -13.39 -3.48
C THR A 265 1.76 -13.90 -4.49
N ASN A 266 1.58 -13.60 -5.78
CA ASN A 266 2.55 -13.98 -6.80
C ASN A 266 3.81 -13.12 -6.68
N PRO A 267 5.00 -13.72 -6.42
CA PRO A 267 6.25 -12.97 -6.20
C PRO A 267 6.69 -12.12 -7.39
N ILE A 268 6.14 -12.37 -8.60
CA ILE A 268 6.45 -11.56 -9.80
C ILE A 268 6.00 -10.10 -9.65
N TYR A 269 4.98 -9.84 -8.83
CA TYR A 269 4.40 -8.50 -8.67
C TYR A 269 4.90 -7.78 -7.43
N ASN A 270 5.60 -8.49 -6.52
CA ASN A 270 6.16 -7.96 -5.28
C ASN A 270 5.19 -7.07 -4.51
N PHE A 271 3.96 -7.59 -4.29
CA PHE A 271 3.05 -6.92 -3.36
C PHE A 271 3.57 -7.03 -1.92
N PRO A 272 3.23 -6.06 -1.06
CA PRO A 272 3.59 -6.11 0.35
C PRO A 272 3.16 -7.41 1.03
N THR A 273 4.00 -7.89 1.92
CA THR A 273 3.75 -9.06 2.79
C THR A 273 3.61 -8.68 4.26
N ILE A 274 3.97 -7.43 4.59
CA ILE A 274 3.86 -6.86 5.92
C ILE A 274 2.96 -5.63 5.82
N LEU A 275 1.98 -5.53 6.72
CA LEU A 275 1.08 -4.37 6.78
C LEU A 275 1.87 -3.11 7.15
N PRO A 276 1.82 -2.05 6.35
CA PRO A 276 2.41 -0.76 6.72
C PRO A 276 1.86 -0.21 8.02
N ASP A 277 2.71 0.26 8.91
CA ASP A 277 2.34 0.85 10.21
C ASP A 277 2.74 2.34 10.32
N GLY A 278 3.36 2.89 9.27
CA GLY A 278 3.81 4.27 9.23
C GLY A 278 5.12 4.52 9.99
N SER A 279 5.90 3.46 10.26
CA SER A 279 7.18 3.56 10.96
C SER A 279 8.37 3.16 10.08
N TYR A 280 8.33 3.53 8.80
CA TYR A 280 9.39 3.20 7.84
C TYR A 280 10.79 3.58 8.37
N LYS A 281 11.73 2.66 8.25
CA LYS A 281 13.12 2.84 8.71
C LYS A 281 14.07 2.28 7.67
N HIS A 282 14.82 3.19 7.10
CA HIS A 282 15.93 2.85 6.23
C HIS A 282 17.12 3.75 6.52
#